data_73b059382a578259d88cde502ef923a9
#
_entry.id   73b059382a578259d88cde502ef923a9
#
_cell.length_a   1.000
_cell.length_b   1.000
_cell.length_c   1.000
_cell.angle_alpha   90.00
_cell.angle_beta   90.00
_cell.angle_gamma   90.00
#
_symmetry.space_group_name_H-M   'P 1'
#
loop_
_entity.id
_entity.type
_entity.pdbx_description
1 polymer ?
#
loop_
_entity_poly.entity_id
_entity_poly.type
_entity_poly.pdbx_seq_one_letter_code
_entity_poly.pdbx_strand_id
1 'polypeptide(L)'
;MKHSAIIFLLALLPMVAGATRLLVWTNKNLTAARDVECGIEFLLEGDEATVAHSGYDDDTHHNHESCVIPDTIYNADGREWIVTRLGGNAFFSCPKLKSVTLPQTLRQIDAGAFGFCLSLEELYIPAGVNKITAPIFVSNNGDGTDYEGKTQKIRKLSVDQDNEVYYSESNCILEKSSRKLIQGCSSSVIPDYVTTIGQNAFSHTWMGDEHLNIPESVVCIEDWAFSDFHTTTGFDFPSHIQELGLGIFAFAQFLYFSGIQDFIIPEGITKLLGTFLFAPDTHSITLPSTLSEIDAFSFYENGDSWRYLVCYAKTPPAVIPNDEVFWEGDYKVEEKDILNNDDYYPGIFLLVPRESIEQYKQAPYWRQFPLIAAIEDGVEAALALGIEQVSQPKSKATFYDLSGVRLSQPRKGIYIQNGKKRINNK
;
A
#
# COMPACT_ATOMS: atom_id res chain seq x y z
N MET A 1 38.72 -16.10 21.47
CA MET A 1 39.95 -16.42 20.73
C MET A 1 39.97 -15.49 19.55
N LYS A 2 41.06 -14.80 19.40
CA LYS A 2 41.25 -13.62 18.54
C LYS A 2 41.09 -13.97 17.05
N HIS A 3 40.18 -13.31 16.35
CA HIS A 3 40.20 -13.29 14.88
C HIS A 3 41.23 -12.26 14.44
N SER A 4 42.37 -12.75 13.98
CA SER A 4 43.37 -11.93 13.33
C SER A 4 42.86 -11.58 11.92
N ALA A 5 42.44 -10.34 11.74
CA ALA A 5 42.25 -9.77 10.41
C ALA A 5 43.61 -9.64 9.74
N ILE A 6 43.82 -10.34 8.65
CA ILE A 6 44.98 -10.15 7.78
C ILE A 6 44.66 -8.92 6.92
N ILE A 7 45.18 -7.78 7.34
CA ILE A 7 45.18 -6.56 6.52
C ILE A 7 46.40 -6.69 5.58
N PHE A 8 46.15 -7.00 4.31
CA PHE A 8 47.16 -6.86 3.28
C PHE A 8 47.09 -5.44 2.70
N LEU A 9 48.21 -4.76 2.85
CA LEU A 9 48.52 -3.44 2.32
C LEU A 9 48.47 -3.47 0.79
N LEU A 10 47.43 -2.84 0.17
CA LEU A 10 47.37 -2.63 -1.28
C LEU A 10 47.85 -1.22 -1.59
N ALA A 11 49.09 -1.14 -2.05
CA ALA A 11 49.65 0.04 -2.68
C ALA A 11 49.50 -0.07 -4.20
N LEU A 12 48.87 0.96 -4.81
CA LEU A 12 49.02 1.39 -6.20
C LEU A 12 48.51 0.43 -7.30
N LEU A 13 47.22 0.50 -7.56
CA LEU A 13 46.68 0.27 -8.89
C LEU A 13 46.07 1.59 -9.41
N PRO A 14 46.20 1.92 -10.71
CA PRO A 14 45.70 3.17 -11.27
C PRO A 14 44.17 3.20 -11.18
N MET A 15 43.62 4.31 -10.69
CA MET A 15 42.21 4.61 -10.74
C MET A 15 41.74 4.66 -12.21
N VAL A 16 41.21 3.56 -12.70
CA VAL A 16 40.38 3.53 -13.91
C VAL A 16 38.96 3.82 -13.47
N ALA A 17 38.30 4.76 -14.16
CA ALA A 17 36.90 5.12 -13.94
C ALA A 17 36.01 3.90 -14.22
N GLY A 18 35.58 3.28 -13.15
CA GLY A 18 34.78 2.05 -13.07
C GLY A 18 35.22 1.36 -11.77
N ALA A 19 34.65 1.77 -10.65
CA ALA A 19 35.16 1.39 -9.32
C ALA A 19 35.10 -0.13 -9.12
N THR A 20 36.20 -0.79 -9.39
CA THR A 20 36.46 -2.18 -8.99
C THR A 20 36.57 -2.23 -7.48
N ARG A 21 35.65 -2.90 -6.80
CA ARG A 21 35.64 -2.97 -5.34
C ARG A 21 36.04 -4.34 -4.82
N LEU A 22 36.88 -4.35 -3.80
CA LEU A 22 37.33 -5.56 -3.14
C LEU A 22 36.21 -6.11 -2.24
N LEU A 23 35.96 -7.41 -2.36
CA LEU A 23 34.97 -8.13 -1.58
C LEU A 23 35.59 -8.90 -0.42
N VAL A 24 34.83 -8.93 0.68
CA VAL A 24 35.08 -9.83 1.80
C VAL A 24 33.94 -10.83 1.88
N TRP A 25 34.27 -12.11 1.95
CA TRP A 25 33.26 -13.17 2.05
C TRP A 25 32.47 -13.09 3.37
N THR A 26 31.15 -13.09 3.29
CA THR A 26 30.25 -13.03 4.45
C THR A 26 29.73 -14.40 4.86
N ASN A 27 29.88 -15.42 4.02
CA ASN A 27 29.47 -16.78 4.34
C ASN A 27 30.54 -17.83 4.00
N LYS A 28 30.41 -19.02 4.63
CA LYS A 28 31.35 -20.14 4.46
C LYS A 28 31.28 -20.79 3.07
N ASN A 29 30.18 -20.61 2.34
CA ASN A 29 29.99 -21.22 1.04
C ASN A 29 30.48 -20.36 -0.12
N LEU A 30 31.01 -19.16 0.18
CA LEU A 30 31.51 -18.19 -0.81
C LEU A 30 30.47 -17.78 -1.86
N THR A 31 29.19 -17.71 -1.45
CA THR A 31 28.07 -17.27 -2.28
C THR A 31 27.54 -15.89 -1.91
N ALA A 32 28.04 -15.29 -0.83
CA ALA A 32 27.75 -13.93 -0.44
C ALA A 32 29.02 -13.20 -0.03
N ALA A 33 29.11 -11.95 -0.43
CA ALA A 33 30.28 -11.13 -0.19
C ALA A 33 29.87 -9.67 0.07
N ARG A 34 30.71 -8.93 0.82
CA ARG A 34 30.45 -7.53 1.16
C ARG A 34 31.54 -6.65 0.58
N ASP A 35 31.14 -5.51 0.05
CA ASP A 35 32.05 -4.43 -0.35
C ASP A 35 32.68 -3.79 0.89
N VAL A 36 34.00 -3.64 0.89
CA VAL A 36 34.76 -3.12 2.04
C VAL A 36 34.54 -1.63 2.27
N GLU A 37 34.24 -0.87 1.22
CA GLU A 37 34.13 0.60 1.30
C GLU A 37 32.74 1.08 1.71
N CYS A 38 31.68 0.54 1.08
CA CYS A 38 30.31 0.97 1.33
C CYS A 38 29.47 -0.09 2.02
N GLY A 39 30.04 -1.27 2.30
CA GLY A 39 29.37 -2.33 3.03
C GLY A 39 28.21 -3.03 2.29
N ILE A 40 27.97 -2.74 1.00
CA ILE A 40 26.93 -3.41 0.20
C ILE A 40 27.18 -4.91 0.18
N GLU A 41 26.14 -5.70 0.42
CA GLU A 41 26.18 -7.15 0.24
C GLU A 41 25.78 -7.57 -1.17
N PHE A 42 26.44 -8.61 -1.65
CA PHE A 42 26.18 -9.22 -2.94
C PHE A 42 25.98 -10.72 -2.77
N LEU A 43 24.92 -11.24 -3.38
CA LEU A 43 24.75 -12.67 -3.62
C LEU A 43 25.34 -13.02 -4.97
N LEU A 44 26.19 -14.06 -5.01
CA LEU A 44 26.96 -14.44 -6.18
C LEU A 44 26.43 -15.74 -6.75
N GLU A 45 26.08 -15.73 -8.04
CA GLU A 45 25.60 -16.91 -8.76
C GLU A 45 26.22 -16.95 -10.16
N GLY A 46 27.00 -18.01 -10.46
CA GLY A 46 27.75 -18.08 -11.71
C GLY A 46 28.73 -16.92 -11.84
N ASP A 47 28.59 -16.10 -12.88
CA ASP A 47 29.37 -14.89 -13.13
C ASP A 47 28.58 -13.60 -12.87
N GLU A 48 27.40 -13.71 -12.26
CA GLU A 48 26.55 -12.59 -11.93
C GLU A 48 26.48 -12.32 -10.42
N ALA A 49 26.22 -11.06 -10.07
CA ALA A 49 26.02 -10.59 -8.72
C ALA A 49 24.68 -9.87 -8.58
N THR A 50 23.98 -10.20 -7.50
CA THR A 50 22.76 -9.50 -7.05
C THR A 50 23.10 -8.65 -5.84
N VAL A 51 22.79 -7.36 -5.87
CA VAL A 51 22.83 -6.51 -4.68
C VAL A 51 21.79 -7.02 -3.70
N ALA A 52 22.20 -7.34 -2.49
CA ALA A 52 21.35 -7.92 -1.46
C ALA A 52 21.30 -7.03 -0.22
N HIS A 53 20.25 -7.22 0.58
CA HIS A 53 20.14 -6.57 1.88
C HIS A 53 21.15 -7.15 2.86
N SER A 54 21.99 -6.31 3.46
CA SER A 54 22.78 -6.71 4.62
C SER A 54 21.85 -6.79 5.83
N GLY A 55 21.79 -7.97 6.47
CA GLY A 55 20.89 -8.23 7.59
C GLY A 55 20.92 -7.15 8.69
N TYR A 56 19.88 -7.12 9.51
CA TYR A 56 19.54 -6.09 10.52
C TYR A 56 20.65 -5.73 11.54
N ASP A 57 21.77 -6.40 11.55
CA ASP A 57 22.76 -6.30 12.64
C ASP A 57 23.96 -5.36 12.35
N ASP A 58 23.97 -4.62 11.23
CA ASP A 58 25.11 -3.78 10.89
C ASP A 58 24.73 -2.32 10.59
N ASP A 59 25.05 -1.44 11.54
CA ASP A 59 24.86 0.03 11.45
C ASP A 59 25.63 0.68 10.28
N THR A 60 26.41 -0.06 9.51
CA THR A 60 27.34 0.50 8.51
C THR A 60 26.64 0.99 7.25
N HIS A 61 25.54 0.34 6.81
CA HIS A 61 24.82 0.74 5.59
C HIS A 61 23.86 1.90 5.77
N HIS A 62 23.22 2.00 6.95
CA HIS A 62 22.16 2.97 7.21
C HIS A 62 22.65 4.42 7.27
N ASN A 63 23.96 4.65 7.24
CA ASN A 63 24.56 5.96 7.47
C ASN A 63 25.08 6.67 6.21
N HIS A 64 25.11 6.01 5.04
CA HIS A 64 25.59 6.64 3.81
C HIS A 64 24.55 7.56 3.18
N GLU A 65 24.95 8.78 2.86
CA GLU A 65 24.10 9.74 2.14
C GLU A 65 24.07 9.49 0.62
N SER A 66 25.09 8.81 0.10
CA SER A 66 25.19 8.46 -1.31
C SER A 66 25.82 7.09 -1.49
N CYS A 67 25.42 6.39 -2.53
CA CYS A 67 25.95 5.09 -2.88
C CYS A 67 26.15 4.99 -4.40
N VAL A 68 27.30 4.43 -4.82
CA VAL A 68 27.56 4.07 -6.21
C VAL A 68 27.75 2.57 -6.28
N ILE A 69 26.86 1.89 -7.01
CA ILE A 69 26.94 0.44 -7.23
C ILE A 69 27.81 0.22 -8.47
N PRO A 70 28.92 -0.56 -8.38
CA PRO A 70 29.80 -0.80 -9.52
C PRO A 70 29.16 -1.75 -10.54
N ASP A 71 29.60 -1.66 -11.80
CA ASP A 71 29.20 -2.60 -12.87
C ASP A 71 29.75 -4.01 -12.61
N THR A 72 30.94 -4.10 -12.02
CA THR A 72 31.66 -5.34 -11.77
C THR A 72 32.32 -5.30 -10.39
N ILE A 73 32.31 -6.44 -9.72
CA ILE A 73 32.97 -6.67 -8.45
C ILE A 73 33.93 -7.85 -8.58
N TYR A 74 34.99 -7.93 -7.73
CA TYR A 74 35.95 -9.01 -7.79
C TYR A 74 36.50 -9.39 -6.40
N ASN A 75 36.96 -10.63 -6.27
CA ASN A 75 37.61 -11.08 -5.07
C ASN A 75 39.16 -10.86 -5.14
N ALA A 76 39.84 -11.19 -4.05
CA ALA A 76 41.28 -11.04 -3.95
C ALA A 76 42.09 -11.91 -4.97
N ASP A 77 41.48 -12.96 -5.51
CA ASP A 77 42.05 -13.83 -6.53
C ASP A 77 41.85 -13.33 -7.96
N GLY A 78 41.13 -12.20 -8.13
CA GLY A 78 40.84 -11.58 -9.41
C GLY A 78 39.67 -12.21 -10.17
N ARG A 79 38.86 -13.05 -9.54
CA ARG A 79 37.60 -13.49 -10.14
C ARG A 79 36.58 -12.36 -10.13
N GLU A 80 35.91 -12.16 -11.25
CA GLU A 80 34.96 -11.08 -11.47
C GLU A 80 33.51 -11.59 -11.47
N TRP A 81 32.57 -10.73 -11.05
CA TRP A 81 31.13 -10.91 -11.19
C TRP A 81 30.51 -9.62 -11.69
N ILE A 82 29.58 -9.74 -12.65
CA ILE A 82 28.86 -8.63 -13.21
C ILE A 82 27.62 -8.35 -12.34
N VAL A 83 27.39 -7.11 -11.93
CA VAL A 83 26.22 -6.72 -11.13
C VAL A 83 25.04 -6.52 -12.07
N THR A 84 24.09 -7.47 -12.04
CA THR A 84 22.96 -7.51 -12.98
C THR A 84 21.60 -7.31 -12.32
N ARG A 85 21.52 -7.43 -10.98
CA ARG A 85 20.25 -7.40 -10.26
C ARG A 85 20.35 -6.58 -8.98
N LEU A 86 19.33 -5.76 -8.77
CA LEU A 86 19.03 -5.15 -7.49
C LEU A 86 17.95 -6.01 -6.84
N GLY A 87 18.33 -6.78 -5.83
CA GLY A 87 17.44 -7.74 -5.16
C GLY A 87 16.37 -7.07 -4.33
N GLY A 88 15.37 -7.83 -3.97
CA GLY A 88 14.30 -7.35 -3.10
C GLY A 88 14.87 -6.84 -1.77
N ASN A 89 14.41 -5.67 -1.35
CA ASN A 89 14.86 -4.98 -0.14
C ASN A 89 16.39 -4.65 -0.09
N ALA A 90 17.07 -4.55 -1.23
CA ALA A 90 18.52 -4.35 -1.29
C ALA A 90 19.01 -3.15 -0.47
N PHE A 91 18.29 -2.03 -0.48
CA PHE A 91 18.55 -0.83 0.33
C PHE A 91 17.47 -0.60 1.38
N PHE A 92 16.87 -1.67 1.89
CA PHE A 92 15.83 -1.53 2.89
C PHE A 92 16.35 -0.82 4.15
N SER A 93 15.58 0.16 4.64
CA SER A 93 15.90 0.94 5.85
C SER A 93 17.20 1.73 5.75
N CYS A 94 17.44 2.40 4.61
CA CYS A 94 18.52 3.36 4.43
C CYS A 94 17.99 4.82 4.49
N PRO A 95 17.57 5.34 5.67
CA PRO A 95 16.82 6.60 5.78
C PRO A 95 17.64 7.84 5.44
N LYS A 96 18.98 7.75 5.45
CA LYS A 96 19.89 8.84 5.11
C LYS A 96 20.32 8.87 3.64
N LEU A 97 20.02 7.81 2.88
CA LEU A 97 20.41 7.71 1.47
C LEU A 97 19.68 8.77 0.65
N LYS A 98 20.40 9.74 0.10
CA LYS A 98 19.90 10.83 -0.73
C LYS A 98 20.03 10.55 -2.21
N SER A 99 21.07 9.79 -2.60
CA SER A 99 21.35 9.47 -4.00
C SER A 99 21.94 8.07 -4.14
N VAL A 100 21.58 7.42 -5.24
CA VAL A 100 22.15 6.14 -5.65
C VAL A 100 22.49 6.17 -7.13
N THR A 101 23.67 5.68 -7.49
CA THR A 101 24.03 5.45 -8.89
C THR A 101 23.96 3.95 -9.16
N LEU A 102 23.06 3.56 -10.07
CA LEU A 102 22.88 2.17 -10.49
C LEU A 102 23.90 1.80 -11.58
N PRO A 103 24.37 0.53 -11.62
CA PRO A 103 25.33 0.09 -12.62
C PRO A 103 24.71 0.02 -14.01
N GLN A 104 25.49 0.28 -15.04
CA GLN A 104 25.03 0.21 -16.44
C GLN A 104 24.73 -1.24 -16.89
N THR A 105 25.30 -2.21 -16.18
CA THR A 105 25.09 -3.65 -16.38
C THR A 105 23.79 -4.17 -15.77
N LEU A 106 23.05 -3.31 -15.02
CA LEU A 106 21.83 -3.70 -14.33
C LEU A 106 20.73 -4.09 -15.33
N ARG A 107 20.06 -5.22 -15.05
CA ARG A 107 18.98 -5.78 -15.85
C ARG A 107 17.65 -5.85 -15.12
N GLN A 108 17.70 -6.02 -13.79
CA GLN A 108 16.50 -6.24 -12.98
C GLN A 108 16.54 -5.42 -11.68
N ILE A 109 15.37 -4.86 -11.33
CA ILE A 109 15.09 -4.22 -10.04
C ILE A 109 13.89 -4.92 -9.41
N ASP A 110 14.08 -5.49 -8.22
CA ASP A 110 13.03 -6.20 -7.50
C ASP A 110 12.22 -5.29 -6.57
N ALA A 111 11.09 -5.82 -6.11
CA ALA A 111 10.19 -5.11 -5.21
C ALA A 111 10.88 -4.73 -3.89
N GLY A 112 10.55 -3.55 -3.38
CA GLY A 112 11.08 -3.04 -2.13
C GLY A 112 12.57 -2.68 -2.17
N ALA A 113 13.21 -2.67 -3.35
CA ALA A 113 14.65 -2.44 -3.47
C ALA A 113 15.14 -1.19 -2.72
N PHE A 114 14.31 -0.15 -2.61
CA PHE A 114 14.55 1.07 -1.85
C PHE A 114 13.51 1.28 -0.74
N GLY A 115 13.08 0.22 -0.07
CA GLY A 115 12.19 0.31 1.06
C GLY A 115 12.78 1.15 2.19
N PHE A 116 12.01 2.09 2.76
CA PHE A 116 12.43 3.01 3.85
C PHE A 116 13.65 3.89 3.54
N CYS A 117 13.93 4.16 2.27
CA CYS A 117 14.90 5.16 1.85
C CYS A 117 14.29 6.58 1.93
N LEU A 118 14.02 7.07 3.14
CA LEU A 118 13.20 8.25 3.39
C LEU A 118 13.83 9.57 2.90
N SER A 119 15.11 9.60 2.55
CA SER A 119 15.80 10.78 2.04
C SER A 119 16.11 10.72 0.55
N LEU A 120 15.77 9.62 -0.14
CA LEU A 120 16.00 9.47 -1.57
C LEU A 120 15.01 10.35 -2.35
N GLU A 121 15.53 11.28 -3.17
CA GLU A 121 14.71 12.26 -3.89
C GLU A 121 14.55 11.92 -5.37
N GLU A 122 15.52 11.22 -5.96
CA GLU A 122 15.49 10.84 -7.37
C GLU A 122 16.04 9.43 -7.61
N LEU A 123 15.51 8.77 -8.65
CA LEU A 123 16.01 7.49 -9.13
C LEU A 123 16.14 7.54 -10.65
N TYR A 124 17.33 7.18 -11.15
CA TYR A 124 17.63 7.02 -12.55
C TYR A 124 17.80 5.55 -12.90
N ILE A 125 17.01 5.07 -13.88
CA ILE A 125 17.01 3.69 -14.35
C ILE A 125 17.91 3.56 -15.58
N PRO A 126 18.98 2.74 -15.55
CA PRO A 126 19.90 2.55 -16.67
C PRO A 126 19.26 1.90 -17.91
N ALA A 127 19.92 2.05 -19.06
CA ALA A 127 19.48 1.50 -20.35
C ALA A 127 19.28 -0.02 -20.34
N GLY A 128 20.12 -0.77 -19.60
CA GLY A 128 20.09 -2.23 -19.55
C GLY A 128 18.91 -2.84 -18.80
N VAL A 129 18.20 -2.06 -17.97
CA VAL A 129 17.10 -2.57 -17.14
C VAL A 129 15.92 -2.98 -18.02
N ASN A 130 15.56 -4.27 -17.96
CA ASN A 130 14.46 -4.84 -18.75
C ASN A 130 13.37 -5.48 -17.89
N LYS A 131 13.55 -5.50 -16.56
CA LYS A 131 12.55 -5.98 -15.61
C LYS A 131 12.52 -5.12 -14.36
N ILE A 132 11.34 -4.57 -14.05
CA ILE A 132 11.05 -3.85 -12.81
C ILE A 132 9.86 -4.51 -12.15
N THR A 133 9.99 -4.87 -10.87
CA THR A 133 8.90 -5.36 -10.03
C THR A 133 8.53 -4.27 -9.04
N ALA A 134 7.36 -3.67 -9.21
CA ALA A 134 6.84 -2.67 -8.28
C ALA A 134 6.22 -3.36 -7.03
N PRO A 135 6.12 -2.65 -5.89
CA PRO A 135 6.64 -1.30 -5.66
C PRO A 135 8.18 -1.31 -5.49
N ILE A 136 8.87 -0.38 -6.14
CA ILE A 136 10.31 -0.19 -5.91
C ILE A 136 10.54 0.40 -4.51
N PHE A 137 9.60 1.24 -4.06
CA PHE A 137 9.63 1.96 -2.80
C PHE A 137 8.56 1.40 -1.86
N VAL A 138 8.94 1.18 -0.61
CA VAL A 138 8.03 0.75 0.47
C VAL A 138 8.29 1.67 1.66
N SER A 139 7.26 2.19 2.31
CA SER A 139 7.39 3.14 3.42
C SER A 139 6.74 2.68 4.73
N ASN A 140 6.03 1.55 4.75
CA ASN A 140 5.29 1.09 5.92
C ASN A 140 5.77 -0.28 6.42
N ASN A 141 5.90 -0.43 7.74
CA ASN A 141 6.22 -1.70 8.41
C ASN A 141 4.99 -2.61 8.63
N GLY A 142 3.81 -2.21 8.18
CA GLY A 142 2.58 -3.00 8.39
C GLY A 142 1.96 -2.89 9.79
N ASP A 143 2.56 -2.10 10.70
CA ASP A 143 2.06 -1.92 12.07
C ASP A 143 1.19 -0.66 12.28
N GLY A 144 1.00 0.13 11.23
CA GLY A 144 0.10 1.29 11.23
C GLY A 144 0.47 2.45 12.16
N THR A 145 1.62 2.41 12.83
CA THR A 145 1.82 3.24 14.01
C THR A 145 2.59 4.56 13.83
N ASP A 146 3.23 4.85 12.69
CA ASP A 146 4.08 6.05 12.63
C ASP A 146 4.18 6.71 11.25
N TYR A 147 3.14 7.46 10.87
CA TYR A 147 3.17 8.25 9.62
C TYR A 147 3.82 9.63 9.76
N GLU A 148 3.95 10.17 10.98
CA GLU A 148 4.52 11.50 11.17
C GLU A 148 6.01 11.53 10.82
N GLY A 149 6.34 12.04 9.63
CA GLY A 149 7.71 12.35 9.20
C GLY A 149 8.48 11.22 8.51
N LYS A 150 7.89 10.04 8.29
CA LYS A 150 8.54 8.88 7.63
C LYS A 150 8.09 8.67 6.18
N THR A 151 7.70 9.72 5.49
CA THR A 151 7.28 9.65 4.09
C THR A 151 8.47 9.62 3.14
N GLN A 152 8.35 8.87 2.07
CA GLN A 152 9.33 8.86 1.00
C GLN A 152 9.39 10.23 0.30
N LYS A 153 10.60 10.70 0.05
CA LYS A 153 10.84 12.00 -0.61
C LYS A 153 11.04 11.89 -2.11
N ILE A 154 10.87 10.69 -2.67
CA ILE A 154 11.08 10.49 -4.11
C ILE A 154 10.13 11.37 -4.92
N ARG A 155 10.70 12.22 -5.77
CA ARG A 155 9.98 13.21 -6.58
C ARG A 155 10.39 13.18 -8.04
N LYS A 156 11.43 12.41 -8.37
CA LYS A 156 11.91 12.32 -9.73
C LYS A 156 12.25 10.90 -10.10
N LEU A 157 11.52 10.39 -11.08
CA LEU A 157 11.77 9.11 -11.71
C LEU A 157 12.21 9.35 -13.15
N SER A 158 13.35 8.79 -13.53
CA SER A 158 13.88 8.94 -14.90
C SER A 158 14.45 7.62 -15.38
N VAL A 159 14.29 7.39 -16.67
CA VAL A 159 14.78 6.20 -17.39
C VAL A 159 15.70 6.68 -18.51
N ASP A 160 16.79 5.96 -18.71
CA ASP A 160 17.72 6.21 -19.80
C ASP A 160 17.00 6.20 -21.15
N GLN A 161 17.33 7.16 -22.02
CA GLN A 161 16.69 7.29 -23.33
C GLN A 161 16.89 6.05 -24.23
N ASP A 162 18.01 5.34 -24.05
CA ASP A 162 18.36 4.14 -24.80
C ASP A 162 17.79 2.84 -24.17
N ASN A 163 17.03 2.93 -23.07
CA ASN A 163 16.33 1.77 -22.52
C ASN A 163 15.27 1.29 -23.52
N GLU A 164 15.28 -0.01 -23.86
CA GLU A 164 14.39 -0.56 -24.88
C GLU A 164 12.98 -0.92 -24.37
N VAL A 165 12.83 -1.12 -23.04
CA VAL A 165 11.59 -1.60 -22.43
C VAL A 165 10.80 -0.48 -21.79
N TYR A 166 11.47 0.39 -21.06
CA TYR A 166 10.86 1.45 -20.26
C TYR A 166 11.23 2.83 -20.77
N TYR A 167 10.43 3.81 -20.39
CA TYR A 167 10.73 5.23 -20.52
C TYR A 167 10.13 5.97 -19.34
N SER A 168 10.53 7.20 -19.13
CA SER A 168 9.93 8.05 -18.11
C SER A 168 9.30 9.29 -18.73
N GLU A 169 8.14 9.65 -18.22
CA GLU A 169 7.44 10.89 -18.52
C GLU A 169 6.72 11.39 -17.28
N SER A 170 6.85 12.68 -17.01
CA SER A 170 6.16 13.34 -15.88
C SER A 170 6.31 12.61 -14.54
N ASN A 171 7.52 12.13 -14.23
CA ASN A 171 7.86 11.33 -13.03
C ASN A 171 7.11 10.01 -12.91
N CYS A 172 6.70 9.43 -14.02
CA CYS A 172 6.19 8.06 -14.13
C CYS A 172 7.20 7.20 -14.88
N ILE A 173 7.40 5.95 -14.46
CA ILE A 173 8.05 4.90 -15.24
C ILE A 173 6.96 4.16 -16.00
N LEU A 174 7.09 4.13 -17.31
CA LEU A 174 6.11 3.59 -18.25
C LEU A 174 6.73 2.48 -19.10
N GLU A 175 5.94 1.48 -19.45
CA GLU A 175 6.33 0.42 -20.35
C GLU A 175 6.01 0.78 -21.81
N LYS A 176 7.01 0.70 -22.69
CA LYS A 176 6.88 1.11 -24.10
C LYS A 176 5.87 0.30 -24.89
N SER A 177 5.71 -0.99 -24.55
CA SER A 177 4.89 -1.93 -25.32
C SER A 177 3.40 -1.84 -25.03
N SER A 178 2.99 -1.37 -23.84
CA SER A 178 1.62 -1.57 -23.32
C SER A 178 0.90 -0.30 -22.86
N ARG A 179 1.55 0.87 -22.87
CA ARG A 179 1.03 2.11 -22.24
C ARG A 179 0.69 1.92 -20.77
N LYS A 180 1.39 1.03 -20.08
CA LYS A 180 1.21 0.72 -18.68
C LYS A 180 2.14 1.57 -17.84
N LEU A 181 1.61 2.17 -16.79
CA LEU A 181 2.39 2.82 -15.75
C LEU A 181 2.88 1.75 -14.78
N ILE A 182 4.21 1.63 -14.64
CA ILE A 182 4.87 0.63 -13.81
C ILE A 182 5.12 1.15 -12.40
N GLN A 183 5.59 2.40 -12.28
CA GLN A 183 5.89 3.02 -10.99
C GLN A 183 5.66 4.52 -11.05
N GLY A 184 4.90 5.04 -10.11
CA GLY A 184 4.74 6.45 -9.85
C GLY A 184 5.42 6.90 -8.55
N CYS A 185 5.34 8.20 -8.27
CA CYS A 185 5.81 8.83 -7.03
C CYS A 185 4.94 10.04 -6.69
N SER A 186 5.24 10.72 -5.58
CA SER A 186 4.42 11.83 -5.06
C SER A 186 4.28 13.05 -5.99
N SER A 187 5.13 13.18 -7.00
CA SER A 187 5.08 14.28 -7.99
C SER A 187 4.75 13.79 -9.41
N SER A 188 4.20 12.58 -9.52
CA SER A 188 3.80 12.03 -10.81
C SER A 188 2.56 12.75 -11.37
N VAL A 189 2.61 13.01 -12.68
CA VAL A 189 1.43 13.38 -13.46
C VAL A 189 1.22 12.27 -14.49
N ILE A 190 0.11 11.55 -14.38
CA ILE A 190 -0.18 10.41 -15.25
C ILE A 190 -0.49 10.95 -16.66
N PRO A 191 0.26 10.56 -17.71
CA PRO A 191 -0.02 10.97 -19.07
C PRO A 191 -1.40 10.51 -19.57
N ASP A 192 -2.07 11.34 -20.37
CA ASP A 192 -3.45 11.14 -20.84
C ASP A 192 -3.66 9.99 -21.84
N TYR A 193 -2.60 9.34 -22.25
CA TYR A 193 -2.63 8.13 -23.09
C TYR A 193 -2.40 6.83 -22.31
N VAL A 194 -2.11 6.89 -21.00
CA VAL A 194 -1.97 5.70 -20.15
C VAL A 194 -3.30 4.98 -20.05
N THR A 195 -3.29 3.68 -20.31
CA THR A 195 -4.51 2.84 -20.27
C THR A 195 -4.57 1.93 -19.05
N THR A 196 -3.42 1.65 -18.45
CA THR A 196 -3.33 0.73 -17.30
C THR A 196 -2.43 1.32 -16.22
N ILE A 197 -2.91 1.36 -15.00
CA ILE A 197 -2.08 1.58 -13.81
C ILE A 197 -1.68 0.20 -13.31
N GLY A 198 -0.37 -0.06 -13.32
CA GLY A 198 0.18 -1.36 -13.03
C GLY A 198 0.09 -1.77 -11.56
N GLN A 199 0.35 -3.04 -11.32
CA GLN A 199 0.39 -3.62 -9.99
C GLN A 199 1.35 -2.85 -9.07
N ASN A 200 0.87 -2.46 -7.88
CA ASN A 200 1.62 -1.68 -6.89
C ASN A 200 2.18 -0.33 -7.38
N ALA A 201 1.71 0.23 -8.49
CA ALA A 201 2.34 1.37 -9.15
C ALA A 201 2.45 2.64 -8.28
N PHE A 202 1.50 2.88 -7.38
CA PHE A 202 1.49 3.97 -6.40
C PHE A 202 1.41 3.44 -4.96
N SER A 203 1.69 2.17 -4.77
CA SER A 203 1.70 1.59 -3.42
C SER A 203 2.70 2.33 -2.52
N HIS A 204 2.33 2.57 -1.26
CA HIS A 204 3.13 3.32 -0.28
C HIS A 204 3.50 4.76 -0.68
N THR A 205 2.69 5.38 -1.54
CA THR A 205 2.94 6.75 -2.00
C THR A 205 2.19 7.76 -1.12
N TRP A 206 2.92 8.78 -0.63
CA TRP A 206 2.36 9.91 0.09
C TRP A 206 2.27 11.12 -0.83
N MET A 207 1.06 11.51 -1.22
CA MET A 207 0.83 12.67 -2.08
C MET A 207 0.81 14.00 -1.29
N GLY A 208 0.51 13.97 0.02
CA GLY A 208 0.27 15.19 0.78
C GLY A 208 -0.92 15.96 0.21
N ASP A 209 -0.71 17.27 -0.03
CA ASP A 209 -1.74 18.15 -0.61
C ASP A 209 -1.79 18.11 -2.14
N GLU A 210 -0.97 17.28 -2.78
CA GLU A 210 -1.00 17.09 -4.23
C GLU A 210 -2.16 16.18 -4.63
N HIS A 211 -2.90 16.55 -5.66
CA HIS A 211 -3.98 15.74 -6.21
C HIS A 211 -3.48 14.85 -7.33
N LEU A 212 -3.69 13.55 -7.21
CA LEU A 212 -3.40 12.62 -8.30
C LEU A 212 -4.60 12.54 -9.23
N ASN A 213 -4.49 13.20 -10.38
CA ASN A 213 -5.49 13.09 -11.44
C ASN A 213 -5.26 11.81 -12.25
N ILE A 214 -6.26 10.92 -12.28
CA ILE A 214 -6.25 9.72 -13.12
C ILE A 214 -6.97 10.06 -14.44
N PRO A 215 -6.27 9.99 -15.59
CA PRO A 215 -6.88 10.36 -16.86
C PRO A 215 -8.02 9.40 -17.26
N GLU A 216 -8.99 9.91 -18.01
CA GLU A 216 -10.11 9.13 -18.57
C GLU A 216 -9.67 8.03 -19.57
N SER A 217 -8.42 8.03 -20.01
CA SER A 217 -7.84 6.97 -20.83
C SER A 217 -7.57 5.68 -20.04
N VAL A 218 -7.49 5.77 -18.70
CA VAL A 218 -7.25 4.61 -17.84
C VAL A 218 -8.50 3.75 -17.76
N VAL A 219 -8.38 2.50 -18.19
CA VAL A 219 -9.48 1.51 -18.19
C VAL A 219 -9.22 0.34 -17.24
N CYS A 220 -8.00 0.18 -16.78
CA CYS A 220 -7.61 -0.90 -15.87
C CYS A 220 -6.70 -0.36 -14.76
N ILE A 221 -7.01 -0.73 -13.50
CA ILE A 221 -6.16 -0.52 -12.33
C ILE A 221 -5.88 -1.91 -11.76
N GLU A 222 -4.60 -2.32 -11.81
CA GLU A 222 -4.20 -3.65 -11.38
C GLU A 222 -4.07 -3.78 -9.85
N ASP A 223 -3.77 -4.99 -9.38
CA ASP A 223 -3.73 -5.36 -7.97
C ASP A 223 -2.83 -4.43 -7.15
N TRP A 224 -3.31 -4.01 -5.97
CA TRP A 224 -2.56 -3.23 -4.99
C TRP A 224 -2.04 -1.87 -5.50
N ALA A 225 -2.56 -1.36 -6.63
CA ALA A 225 -2.02 -0.19 -7.31
C ALA A 225 -1.90 1.05 -6.39
N PHE A 226 -2.81 1.22 -5.46
CA PHE A 226 -2.86 2.31 -4.47
C PHE A 226 -2.91 1.77 -3.03
N SER A 227 -2.38 0.58 -2.79
CA SER A 227 -2.28 0.04 -1.43
C SER A 227 -1.38 0.92 -0.57
N ASP A 228 -1.78 1.21 0.67
CA ASP A 228 -1.08 2.15 1.56
C ASP A 228 -0.81 3.53 0.91
N PHE A 229 -1.74 3.99 0.09
CA PHE A 229 -1.69 5.29 -0.57
C PHE A 229 -2.29 6.36 0.33
N HIS A 230 -1.60 7.50 0.45
CA HIS A 230 -2.00 8.58 1.33
C HIS A 230 -2.19 9.88 0.57
N THR A 231 -3.33 10.53 0.75
CA THR A 231 -3.62 11.85 0.17
C THR A 231 -4.54 12.65 1.08
N THR A 232 -4.42 13.98 1.02
CA THR A 232 -5.34 14.91 1.68
C THR A 232 -6.34 15.54 0.71
N THR A 233 -6.25 15.23 -0.59
CA THR A 233 -7.07 15.88 -1.64
C THR A 233 -8.14 14.96 -2.26
N GLY A 234 -8.16 13.69 -1.85
CA GLY A 234 -9.13 12.72 -2.35
C GLY A 234 -8.70 11.98 -3.62
N PHE A 235 -9.59 11.14 -4.12
CA PHE A 235 -9.37 10.25 -5.24
C PHE A 235 -10.64 10.12 -6.07
N ASP A 236 -10.52 10.30 -7.38
CA ASP A 236 -11.63 10.14 -8.33
C ASP A 236 -11.31 9.05 -9.35
N PHE A 237 -12.24 8.14 -9.56
CA PHE A 237 -12.13 7.15 -10.62
C PHE A 237 -12.44 7.76 -11.98
N PRO A 238 -11.72 7.35 -13.05
CA PRO A 238 -12.14 7.61 -14.42
C PRO A 238 -13.52 7.00 -14.69
N SER A 239 -14.37 7.72 -15.46
CA SER A 239 -15.74 7.29 -15.73
C SER A 239 -15.85 6.00 -16.56
N HIS A 240 -14.78 5.62 -17.25
CA HIS A 240 -14.71 4.48 -18.18
C HIS A 240 -13.86 3.32 -17.68
N ILE A 241 -13.54 3.29 -16.38
CA ILE A 241 -12.80 2.14 -15.81
C ILE A 241 -13.58 0.84 -16.02
N GLN A 242 -12.91 -0.22 -16.45
CA GLN A 242 -13.51 -1.52 -16.77
C GLN A 242 -13.06 -2.61 -15.83
N GLU A 243 -11.88 -2.46 -15.24
CA GLU A 243 -11.27 -3.47 -14.40
C GLU A 243 -10.58 -2.85 -13.19
N LEU A 244 -10.91 -3.37 -12.02
CA LEU A 244 -10.27 -3.07 -10.75
C LEU A 244 -9.68 -4.35 -10.17
N GLY A 245 -8.38 -4.33 -9.92
CA GLY A 245 -7.65 -5.42 -9.32
C GLY A 245 -7.95 -5.61 -7.83
N LEU A 246 -7.26 -6.60 -7.28
CA LEU A 246 -7.32 -6.96 -5.88
C LEU A 246 -6.70 -5.85 -5.01
N GLY A 247 -7.38 -5.50 -3.90
CA GLY A 247 -6.79 -4.68 -2.83
C GLY A 247 -6.33 -3.29 -3.27
N ILE A 248 -6.93 -2.68 -4.29
CA ILE A 248 -6.41 -1.44 -4.89
C ILE A 248 -6.21 -0.32 -3.89
N PHE A 249 -7.03 -0.23 -2.82
CA PHE A 249 -6.93 0.75 -1.74
C PHE A 249 -6.71 0.10 -0.37
N ALA A 250 -6.23 -1.13 -0.33
CA ALA A 250 -5.94 -1.76 0.94
C ALA A 250 -4.96 -0.92 1.75
N PHE A 251 -5.28 -0.64 3.02
CA PHE A 251 -4.49 0.22 3.93
C PHE A 251 -4.34 1.69 3.48
N ALA A 252 -5.05 2.13 2.44
CA ALA A 252 -4.96 3.51 1.97
C ALA A 252 -5.58 4.47 2.99
N GLN A 253 -4.99 5.66 3.13
CA GLN A 253 -5.49 6.72 4.00
C GLN A 253 -5.82 7.98 3.20
N PHE A 254 -7.06 8.38 3.27
CA PHE A 254 -7.60 9.56 2.58
C PHE A 254 -7.85 10.66 3.62
N LEU A 255 -6.76 11.29 4.09
CA LEU A 255 -6.79 12.28 5.15
C LEU A 255 -7.34 13.61 4.64
N TYR A 256 -8.62 13.82 4.73
CA TYR A 256 -9.27 15.09 4.38
C TYR A 256 -9.22 16.07 5.56
N PHE A 257 -8.64 17.25 5.38
CA PHE A 257 -8.70 18.33 6.36
C PHE A 257 -10.10 18.92 6.57
N SER A 258 -11.03 18.70 5.64
CA SER A 258 -12.36 19.29 5.65
C SER A 258 -13.51 18.31 5.60
N GLY A 259 -13.27 17.02 5.58
CA GLY A 259 -14.31 16.00 5.47
C GLY A 259 -13.79 14.67 4.92
N ILE A 260 -14.60 13.71 5.05
CA ILE A 260 -14.40 12.31 4.73
C ILE A 260 -14.78 12.10 3.28
N GLN A 261 -14.09 11.28 2.53
CA GLN A 261 -14.36 11.07 1.11
C GLN A 261 -15.56 10.15 0.87
N ASP A 262 -16.41 10.53 -0.09
CA ASP A 262 -17.41 9.67 -0.69
C ASP A 262 -16.82 9.02 -1.97
N PHE A 263 -16.78 7.69 -2.02
CA PHE A 263 -16.31 6.96 -3.19
C PHE A 263 -17.46 6.55 -4.09
N ILE A 264 -17.32 6.81 -5.39
CA ILE A 264 -18.26 6.35 -6.40
C ILE A 264 -17.55 5.36 -7.31
N ILE A 265 -17.92 4.08 -7.22
CA ILE A 265 -17.43 3.06 -8.12
C ILE A 265 -18.18 3.18 -9.45
N PRO A 266 -17.47 3.35 -10.58
CA PRO A 266 -18.10 3.57 -11.87
C PRO A 266 -18.95 2.39 -12.35
N GLU A 267 -19.96 2.69 -13.18
CA GLU A 267 -20.72 1.66 -13.90
C GLU A 267 -19.81 0.87 -14.84
N GLY A 268 -20.08 -0.43 -14.99
CA GLY A 268 -19.23 -1.37 -15.74
C GLY A 268 -18.40 -2.27 -14.84
N ILE A 269 -18.07 -1.84 -13.61
CA ILE A 269 -17.40 -2.69 -12.63
C ILE A 269 -18.37 -3.78 -12.17
N THR A 270 -17.95 -5.02 -12.28
CA THR A 270 -18.74 -6.21 -11.93
C THR A 270 -18.26 -6.94 -10.69
N LYS A 271 -17.01 -6.66 -10.27
CA LYS A 271 -16.37 -7.31 -9.12
C LYS A 271 -15.58 -6.33 -8.29
N LEU A 272 -15.59 -6.50 -6.96
CA LEU A 272 -14.72 -5.81 -6.02
C LEU A 272 -14.02 -6.85 -5.13
N LEU A 273 -12.71 -6.82 -5.10
CA LEU A 273 -11.87 -7.81 -4.41
C LEU A 273 -10.93 -7.11 -3.41
N GLY A 274 -11.28 -7.15 -2.11
CA GLY A 274 -10.50 -6.51 -1.05
C GLY A 274 -10.24 -5.01 -1.23
N THR A 275 -11.11 -4.33 -1.96
CA THR A 275 -10.84 -2.99 -2.53
C THR A 275 -10.55 -1.94 -1.47
N PHE A 276 -11.32 -1.93 -0.38
CA PHE A 276 -11.22 -0.94 0.70
C PHE A 276 -10.77 -1.56 2.03
N LEU A 277 -10.07 -2.65 2.00
CA LEU A 277 -9.57 -3.33 3.19
C LEU A 277 -8.72 -2.36 4.05
N PHE A 278 -9.08 -2.17 5.33
CA PHE A 278 -8.40 -1.24 6.25
C PHE A 278 -8.29 0.21 5.74
N ALA A 279 -9.27 0.71 5.00
CA ALA A 279 -9.30 2.09 4.51
C ALA A 279 -10.13 2.99 5.47
N PRO A 280 -9.55 3.58 6.53
CA PRO A 280 -10.29 4.09 7.69
C PRO A 280 -11.09 5.37 7.47
N ASP A 281 -10.76 6.20 6.48
CA ASP A 281 -11.29 7.56 6.34
C ASP A 281 -12.38 7.72 5.27
N THR A 282 -13.10 6.64 4.99
CA THR A 282 -14.20 6.61 4.01
C THR A 282 -15.52 6.97 4.69
N HIS A 283 -16.29 7.92 4.12
CA HIS A 283 -17.61 8.30 4.62
C HIS A 283 -18.73 7.48 3.98
N SER A 284 -18.72 7.35 2.67
CA SER A 284 -19.65 6.53 1.94
C SER A 284 -19.01 5.88 0.72
N ILE A 285 -19.59 4.76 0.31
CA ILE A 285 -19.23 4.08 -0.92
C ILE A 285 -20.50 3.87 -1.73
N THR A 286 -20.47 4.25 -3.00
CA THR A 286 -21.54 4.01 -3.97
C THR A 286 -21.11 2.91 -4.93
N LEU A 287 -21.84 1.82 -4.94
CA LEU A 287 -21.63 0.65 -5.77
C LEU A 287 -22.53 0.70 -7.03
N PRO A 288 -21.98 0.35 -8.21
CA PRO A 288 -22.72 0.44 -9.47
C PRO A 288 -23.81 -0.62 -9.60
N SER A 289 -24.74 -0.38 -10.53
CA SER A 289 -25.80 -1.33 -10.87
C SER A 289 -25.28 -2.62 -11.51
N THR A 290 -24.09 -2.58 -12.07
CA THR A 290 -23.42 -3.69 -12.75
C THR A 290 -22.71 -4.65 -11.80
N LEU A 291 -22.55 -4.28 -10.51
CA LEU A 291 -21.84 -5.10 -9.53
C LEU A 291 -22.58 -6.42 -9.27
N SER A 292 -21.88 -7.54 -9.45
CA SER A 292 -22.43 -8.88 -9.25
C SER A 292 -21.72 -9.69 -8.18
N GLU A 293 -20.49 -9.27 -7.82
CA GLU A 293 -19.63 -10.04 -6.93
C GLU A 293 -18.77 -9.11 -6.07
N ILE A 294 -18.68 -9.42 -4.80
CA ILE A 294 -17.86 -8.68 -3.84
C ILE A 294 -17.16 -9.66 -2.92
N ASP A 295 -15.92 -9.39 -2.61
CA ASP A 295 -15.14 -10.14 -1.66
C ASP A 295 -15.49 -9.74 -0.22
N ALA A 296 -15.46 -10.70 0.69
CA ALA A 296 -15.78 -10.49 2.10
C ALA A 296 -14.87 -9.45 2.79
N PHE A 297 -13.63 -9.30 2.33
CA PHE A 297 -12.69 -8.31 2.87
C PHE A 297 -12.79 -6.93 2.23
N SER A 298 -13.62 -6.74 1.21
CA SER A 298 -13.69 -5.45 0.50
C SER A 298 -14.05 -4.27 1.40
N PHE A 299 -14.69 -4.52 2.55
CA PHE A 299 -15.08 -3.49 3.51
C PHE A 299 -14.61 -3.78 4.94
N TYR A 300 -13.68 -4.73 5.13
CA TYR A 300 -13.25 -5.14 6.44
C TYR A 300 -12.41 -4.06 7.13
N GLU A 301 -12.72 -3.80 8.41
CA GLU A 301 -12.04 -2.82 9.28
C GLU A 301 -11.92 -1.40 8.68
N ASN A 302 -12.91 -0.95 7.93
CA ASN A 302 -13.04 0.45 7.56
C ASN A 302 -13.39 1.29 8.80
N GLY A 303 -12.69 2.41 8.99
CA GLY A 303 -12.70 3.19 10.23
C GLY A 303 -14.06 3.77 10.67
N ASP A 304 -14.08 4.42 11.84
CA ASP A 304 -15.26 5.02 12.50
C ASP A 304 -16.01 6.06 11.66
N SER A 305 -15.44 6.45 10.55
CA SER A 305 -15.94 7.48 9.66
C SER A 305 -17.05 7.00 8.71
N TRP A 306 -17.10 5.69 8.43
CA TRP A 306 -18.04 5.13 7.48
C TRP A 306 -19.49 5.25 7.97
N ARG A 307 -20.39 5.81 7.13
CA ARG A 307 -21.78 6.13 7.48
C ARG A 307 -22.79 5.30 6.72
N TYR A 308 -22.61 5.15 5.40
CA TYR A 308 -23.55 4.40 4.60
C TYR A 308 -22.92 3.82 3.33
N LEU A 309 -23.55 2.78 2.83
CA LEU A 309 -23.26 2.12 1.58
C LEU A 309 -24.47 2.29 0.66
N VAL A 310 -24.25 2.77 -0.56
CA VAL A 310 -25.28 2.82 -1.60
C VAL A 310 -25.00 1.72 -2.60
N CYS A 311 -25.94 0.86 -2.89
CA CYS A 311 -25.79 -0.19 -3.89
C CYS A 311 -26.91 -0.13 -4.91
N TYR A 312 -26.59 0.24 -6.14
CA TYR A 312 -27.56 0.32 -7.24
C TYR A 312 -27.91 -1.04 -7.86
N ALA A 313 -27.21 -2.12 -7.51
CA ALA A 313 -27.52 -3.46 -8.01
C ALA A 313 -28.91 -3.90 -7.56
N LYS A 314 -29.77 -4.29 -8.50
CA LYS A 314 -31.12 -4.77 -8.21
C LYS A 314 -31.14 -6.15 -7.55
N THR A 315 -30.16 -6.97 -7.86
CA THR A 315 -29.92 -8.25 -7.18
C THR A 315 -28.72 -8.07 -6.26
N PRO A 316 -28.82 -8.47 -4.98
CA PRO A 316 -27.66 -8.39 -4.08
C PRO A 316 -26.44 -9.08 -4.69
N PRO A 317 -25.30 -8.38 -4.82
CA PRO A 317 -24.06 -9.01 -5.27
C PRO A 317 -23.69 -10.22 -4.40
N ALA A 318 -23.21 -11.27 -5.04
CA ALA A 318 -22.70 -12.43 -4.33
C ALA A 318 -21.48 -12.05 -3.49
N VAL A 319 -21.50 -12.41 -2.21
CA VAL A 319 -20.33 -12.22 -1.36
C VAL A 319 -19.49 -13.49 -1.37
N ILE A 320 -18.26 -13.38 -1.84
CA ILE A 320 -17.33 -14.51 -1.90
C ILE A 320 -16.57 -14.56 -0.58
N PRO A 321 -16.64 -15.67 0.18
CA PRO A 321 -15.73 -15.89 1.29
C PRO A 321 -14.32 -16.00 0.76
N ASN A 322 -13.41 -15.18 1.27
CA ASN A 322 -12.03 -15.22 0.79
C ASN A 322 -11.16 -16.01 1.76
N ASP A 323 -11.05 -17.30 1.52
CA ASP A 323 -10.20 -18.20 2.29
C ASP A 323 -8.73 -18.20 1.80
N GLU A 324 -8.40 -17.54 0.66
CA GLU A 324 -7.13 -17.79 -0.05
C GLU A 324 -6.30 -16.55 -0.40
N VAL A 325 -6.82 -15.32 -0.29
CA VAL A 325 -6.20 -14.17 -0.98
C VAL A 325 -5.30 -13.31 -0.09
N PHE A 326 -5.55 -13.18 1.21
CA PHE A 326 -4.85 -12.18 2.05
C PHE A 326 -3.93 -12.74 3.14
N TRP A 327 -4.14 -13.98 3.62
CA TRP A 327 -3.35 -14.54 4.72
C TRP A 327 -3.14 -16.03 4.50
N GLU A 328 -1.89 -16.47 4.53
CA GLU A 328 -1.55 -17.88 4.74
C GLU A 328 -1.91 -18.28 6.19
N GLY A 329 -3.20 -18.40 6.49
CA GLY A 329 -3.68 -18.78 7.81
C GLY A 329 -5.17 -19.09 7.82
N ASP A 330 -5.61 -19.88 8.79
CA ASP A 330 -6.99 -20.35 8.98
C ASP A 330 -8.01 -19.25 9.37
N TYR A 331 -7.78 -17.98 9.01
CA TYR A 331 -8.68 -16.89 9.33
C TYR A 331 -9.86 -16.88 8.36
N LYS A 332 -10.99 -17.43 8.80
CA LYS A 332 -12.26 -17.40 8.07
C LYS A 332 -13.05 -16.19 8.51
N VAL A 333 -13.31 -15.27 7.58
CA VAL A 333 -14.26 -14.18 7.83
C VAL A 333 -15.66 -14.79 7.87
N GLU A 334 -16.26 -14.86 9.04
CA GLU A 334 -17.63 -15.29 9.18
C GLU A 334 -18.58 -14.17 8.72
N GLU A 335 -19.80 -14.53 8.34
CA GLU A 335 -20.83 -13.57 7.92
C GLU A 335 -21.01 -12.40 8.89
N LYS A 336 -20.80 -12.63 10.18
CA LYS A 336 -20.88 -11.62 11.25
C LYS A 336 -19.72 -10.62 11.25
N ASP A 337 -18.58 -10.98 10.65
CA ASP A 337 -17.32 -10.21 10.75
C ASP A 337 -17.19 -9.13 9.67
N ILE A 338 -17.96 -9.21 8.56
CA ILE A 338 -17.81 -8.31 7.40
C ILE A 338 -18.24 -6.87 7.68
N LEU A 339 -19.22 -6.72 8.57
CA LEU A 339 -19.76 -5.41 8.97
C LEU A 339 -19.72 -5.25 10.49
N ASN A 340 -19.18 -6.23 11.18
CA ASN A 340 -19.35 -6.37 12.60
C ASN A 340 -18.01 -6.49 13.31
N ASN A 341 -17.50 -5.37 13.67
CA ASN A 341 -16.88 -5.28 14.95
C ASN A 341 -17.99 -4.87 15.93
N ASP A 342 -18.61 -5.80 16.66
CA ASP A 342 -19.73 -5.56 17.59
C ASP A 342 -19.48 -4.41 18.60
N ASP A 343 -18.24 -3.98 18.75
CA ASP A 343 -17.80 -2.90 19.63
C ASP A 343 -17.59 -1.55 18.89
N TYR A 344 -17.49 -1.49 17.54
CA TYR A 344 -17.03 -0.28 16.84
C TYR A 344 -18.04 0.38 15.87
N TYR A 345 -19.00 -0.33 15.27
CA TYR A 345 -19.87 0.23 14.21
C TYR A 345 -21.38 0.13 14.45
N PRO A 346 -21.94 0.86 15.41
CA PRO A 346 -23.39 0.95 15.50
C PRO A 346 -23.89 1.98 14.47
N GLY A 347 -24.17 1.61 13.23
CA GLY A 347 -24.96 2.45 12.41
C GLY A 347 -24.65 2.67 10.94
N ILE A 348 -23.91 1.76 10.28
CA ILE A 348 -23.80 1.83 8.82
C ILE A 348 -25.14 1.42 8.19
N PHE A 349 -25.65 2.25 7.28
CA PHE A 349 -26.89 1.97 6.56
C PHE A 349 -26.59 1.45 5.17
N LEU A 350 -27.48 0.60 4.67
CA LEU A 350 -27.49 0.17 3.27
C LEU A 350 -28.65 0.81 2.53
N LEU A 351 -28.37 1.52 1.46
CA LEU A 351 -29.33 2.08 0.55
C LEU A 351 -29.36 1.27 -0.74
N VAL A 352 -30.53 0.77 -1.12
CA VAL A 352 -30.74 -0.08 -2.29
C VAL A 352 -31.98 0.37 -3.07
N PRO A 353 -32.15 0.00 -4.35
CA PRO A 353 -33.40 0.23 -5.05
C PRO A 353 -34.60 -0.29 -4.25
N ARG A 354 -35.69 0.46 -4.19
CA ARG A 354 -36.87 0.13 -3.38
C ARG A 354 -37.40 -1.28 -3.62
N GLU A 355 -37.45 -1.69 -4.87
CA GLU A 355 -37.87 -3.03 -5.26
C GLU A 355 -36.96 -4.15 -4.75
N SER A 356 -35.73 -3.84 -4.36
CA SER A 356 -34.71 -4.83 -3.97
C SER A 356 -34.59 -5.02 -2.45
N ILE A 357 -35.23 -4.14 -1.65
CA ILE A 357 -35.07 -4.14 -0.18
C ILE A 357 -35.26 -5.53 0.43
N GLU A 358 -36.35 -6.22 0.07
CA GLU A 358 -36.66 -7.53 0.65
C GLU A 358 -35.68 -8.62 0.22
N GLN A 359 -35.08 -8.50 -0.98
CA GLN A 359 -34.02 -9.41 -1.42
C GLN A 359 -32.74 -9.20 -0.59
N TYR A 360 -32.34 -7.94 -0.36
CA TYR A 360 -31.17 -7.61 0.46
C TYR A 360 -31.32 -8.04 1.92
N LYS A 361 -32.52 -7.89 2.49
CA LYS A 361 -32.83 -8.36 3.86
C LYS A 361 -32.72 -9.90 4.01
N GLN A 362 -32.81 -10.64 2.91
CA GLN A 362 -32.72 -12.11 2.93
C GLN A 362 -31.35 -12.61 2.46
N ALA A 363 -30.56 -11.77 1.75
CA ALA A 363 -29.28 -12.16 1.20
C ALA A 363 -28.22 -12.32 2.30
N PRO A 364 -27.43 -13.40 2.26
CA PRO A 364 -26.29 -13.57 3.16
C PRO A 364 -25.36 -12.34 3.13
N TYR A 365 -24.75 -12.02 4.26
CA TYR A 365 -23.93 -10.84 4.50
C TYR A 365 -24.70 -9.50 4.42
N TRP A 366 -25.50 -9.25 3.38
CA TRP A 366 -26.29 -8.00 3.22
C TRP A 366 -27.36 -7.81 4.29
N ARG A 367 -27.98 -8.91 4.77
CA ARG A 367 -28.99 -8.87 5.83
C ARG A 367 -28.51 -8.37 7.19
N GLN A 368 -27.19 -8.22 7.36
CA GLN A 368 -26.59 -7.76 8.61
C GLN A 368 -26.61 -6.25 8.78
N PHE A 369 -26.82 -5.50 7.69
CA PHE A 369 -26.98 -4.06 7.82
C PHE A 369 -28.13 -3.72 8.76
N PRO A 370 -27.90 -2.89 9.80
CA PRO A 370 -28.92 -2.57 10.81
C PRO A 370 -30.13 -1.85 10.22
N LEU A 371 -29.93 -1.13 9.12
CA LEU A 371 -30.97 -0.49 8.33
C LEU A 371 -30.72 -0.72 6.85
N ILE A 372 -31.74 -1.23 6.14
CA ILE A 372 -31.79 -1.31 4.69
C ILE A 372 -32.96 -0.46 4.23
N ALA A 373 -32.69 0.61 3.49
CA ALA A 373 -33.68 1.60 3.05
C ALA A 373 -33.59 1.84 1.54
N ALA A 374 -34.57 2.56 1.02
CA ALA A 374 -34.64 2.86 -0.41
C ALA A 374 -33.76 4.05 -0.77
N ILE A 375 -33.01 3.94 -1.87
CA ILE A 375 -32.22 5.05 -2.45
C ILE A 375 -33.18 6.23 -2.77
N GLU A 376 -34.38 5.94 -3.23
CA GLU A 376 -35.37 6.93 -3.66
C GLU A 376 -35.89 7.81 -2.52
N ASP A 377 -35.78 7.37 -1.27
CA ASP A 377 -36.16 8.19 -0.10
C ASP A 377 -35.06 9.21 0.26
N GLY A 378 -33.85 9.04 -0.29
CA GLY A 378 -32.70 9.88 -0.05
C GLY A 378 -31.94 9.53 1.23
N VAL A 379 -30.67 9.91 1.26
CA VAL A 379 -29.76 9.66 2.37
C VAL A 379 -30.25 10.30 3.67
N GLU A 380 -30.75 11.53 3.61
CA GLU A 380 -31.23 12.30 4.75
C GLU A 380 -32.41 11.60 5.46
N ALA A 381 -33.39 11.06 4.69
CA ALA A 381 -34.51 10.34 5.25
C ALA A 381 -34.06 8.98 5.87
N ALA A 382 -33.17 8.29 5.23
CA ALA A 382 -32.60 7.04 5.76
C ALA A 382 -31.78 7.28 7.05
N LEU A 383 -30.97 8.33 7.10
CA LEU A 383 -30.26 8.75 8.31
C LEU A 383 -31.22 9.08 9.46
N ALA A 384 -32.34 9.78 9.18
CA ALA A 384 -33.35 10.09 10.17
C ALA A 384 -33.99 8.81 10.75
N LEU A 385 -34.36 7.85 9.89
CA LEU A 385 -34.86 6.53 10.30
C LEU A 385 -33.86 5.74 11.11
N GLY A 386 -32.57 5.77 10.72
CA GLY A 386 -31.46 5.10 11.41
C GLY A 386 -31.24 5.68 12.82
N ILE A 387 -31.31 7.00 12.98
CA ILE A 387 -31.15 7.66 14.27
C ILE A 387 -32.31 7.24 15.21
N GLU A 388 -33.53 7.09 14.71
CA GLU A 388 -34.66 6.60 15.49
C GLU A 388 -34.51 5.13 15.91
N GLN A 389 -33.95 4.27 15.04
CA GLN A 389 -33.71 2.86 15.36
C GLN A 389 -32.54 2.64 16.32
N VAL A 390 -31.46 3.42 16.18
CA VAL A 390 -30.29 3.38 17.07
C VAL A 390 -30.62 3.99 18.46
N SER A 391 -31.63 4.86 18.54
CA SER A 391 -32.10 5.41 19.81
C SER A 391 -32.88 4.40 20.68
N GLN A 392 -33.21 3.22 20.14
CA GLN A 392 -33.77 2.12 20.91
C GLN A 392 -32.66 1.22 21.43
N PRO A 393 -32.40 1.14 22.74
CA PRO A 393 -31.28 0.37 23.28
C PRO A 393 -31.54 -1.14 23.12
N LYS A 394 -30.97 -1.74 22.09
CA LYS A 394 -30.90 -3.21 21.92
C LYS A 394 -29.68 -3.86 22.60
N SER A 395 -28.77 -3.09 23.19
CA SER A 395 -27.62 -3.64 23.91
C SER A 395 -27.61 -3.18 25.36
N LYS A 396 -27.22 -4.08 26.26
CA LYS A 396 -26.91 -3.74 27.65
C LYS A 396 -25.85 -2.63 27.65
N ALA A 397 -26.25 -1.45 28.12
CA ALA A 397 -25.35 -0.30 28.19
C ALA A 397 -24.04 -0.72 28.86
N THR A 398 -22.93 -0.54 28.16
CA THR A 398 -21.61 -0.77 28.69
C THR A 398 -21.15 0.48 29.44
N PHE A 399 -20.69 0.28 30.67
CA PHE A 399 -20.22 1.35 31.53
C PHE A 399 -18.73 1.17 31.78
N TYR A 400 -17.99 2.27 31.78
CA TYR A 400 -16.58 2.29 32.12
C TYR A 400 -16.31 3.39 33.14
N ASP A 401 -15.34 3.20 34.01
CA ASP A 401 -14.83 4.29 34.82
C ASP A 401 -13.88 5.19 34.01
N LEU A 402 -13.38 6.24 34.63
CA LEU A 402 -12.48 7.20 33.96
C LEU A 402 -11.11 6.61 33.62
N SER A 403 -10.77 5.46 34.16
CA SER A 403 -9.53 4.73 33.85
C SER A 403 -9.72 3.68 32.73
N GLY A 404 -10.95 3.59 32.14
CA GLY A 404 -11.26 2.64 31.08
C GLY A 404 -11.64 1.23 31.56
N VAL A 405 -11.80 1.02 32.88
CA VAL A 405 -12.21 -0.27 33.42
C VAL A 405 -13.73 -0.45 33.26
N ARG A 406 -14.14 -1.56 32.68
CA ARG A 406 -15.57 -1.91 32.48
C ARG A 406 -16.29 -2.11 33.82
N LEU A 407 -17.45 -1.47 33.92
CA LEU A 407 -18.32 -1.54 35.09
C LEU A 407 -19.57 -2.41 34.81
N SER A 408 -20.02 -3.20 35.74
CA SER A 408 -21.26 -3.96 35.63
C SER A 408 -22.51 -3.09 35.68
N GLN A 409 -22.41 -1.92 36.30
CA GLN A 409 -23.48 -0.90 36.43
C GLN A 409 -22.87 0.50 36.66
N PRO A 410 -23.63 1.60 36.40
CA PRO A 410 -23.14 2.92 36.67
C PRO A 410 -22.80 3.14 38.12
N ARG A 411 -21.61 3.65 38.42
CA ARG A 411 -21.19 4.07 39.75
C ARG A 411 -21.68 5.48 40.06
N LYS A 412 -21.84 5.79 41.33
CA LYS A 412 -21.99 7.18 41.77
C LYS A 412 -20.76 8.02 41.37
N GLY A 413 -20.99 9.19 40.83
CA GLY A 413 -19.95 10.05 40.27
C GLY A 413 -19.89 10.02 38.75
N ILE A 414 -18.70 10.19 38.18
CA ILE A 414 -18.49 10.26 36.74
C ILE A 414 -18.14 8.87 36.18
N TYR A 415 -18.81 8.50 35.09
CA TYR A 415 -18.53 7.29 34.34
C TYR A 415 -18.70 7.53 32.86
N ILE A 416 -18.22 6.61 32.03
CA ILE A 416 -18.38 6.63 30.57
C ILE A 416 -19.46 5.61 30.19
N GLN A 417 -20.45 6.04 29.42
CA GLN A 417 -21.49 5.18 28.87
C GLN A 417 -21.57 5.42 27.36
N ASN A 418 -21.32 4.38 26.58
CA ASN A 418 -21.31 4.45 25.12
C ASN A 418 -20.43 5.62 24.61
N GLY A 419 -19.17 5.68 25.06
CA GLY A 419 -18.19 6.71 24.71
C GLY A 419 -18.47 8.12 25.24
N LYS A 420 -19.58 8.37 25.95
CA LYS A 420 -19.95 9.69 26.48
C LYS A 420 -19.81 9.76 27.99
N LYS A 421 -19.20 10.81 28.48
CA LYS A 421 -19.10 11.11 29.92
C LYS A 421 -20.47 11.37 30.52
N ARG A 422 -20.81 10.65 31.60
CA ARG A 422 -22.08 10.76 32.33
C ARG A 422 -21.80 11.01 33.81
N ILE A 423 -22.76 11.65 34.49
CA ILE A 423 -22.70 11.89 35.94
C ILE A 423 -23.91 11.17 36.56
N ASN A 424 -23.63 10.33 37.54
CA ASN A 424 -24.65 9.69 38.37
C ASN A 424 -24.59 10.29 39.79
N ASN A 425 -25.63 10.99 40.15
CA ASN A 425 -25.75 11.66 41.46
C ASN A 425 -26.46 10.82 42.54
N LYS A 426 -26.90 9.59 42.17
CA LYS A 426 -27.60 8.72 43.08
C LYS A 426 -26.72 7.66 43.71
#